data_b9c94c98742518e2d024a388b95cade3
#
_entry.id   b9c94c98742518e2d024a388b95cade3
#
_cell.length_a   1.000
_cell.length_b   1.000
_cell.length_c   1.000
_cell.angle_alpha   90.00
_cell.angle_beta   90.00
_cell.angle_gamma   90.00
#
_symmetry.space_group_name_H-M   'P 1'
#
loop_
_entity.id
_entity.type
_entity.pdbx_description
1 polymer ?
#
loop_
_entity_poly.entity_id
_entity_poly.type
_entity_poly.pdbx_seq_one_letter_code
_entity_poly.pdbx_strand_id
1 'polypeptide(L)'
;MSEKLVAEYEPQFEIDEHGNRIGVPVKNDQTPLVPRGALIGTYARLEPLDVDKHVSDLFTAYVGADHLWTYMPHGPFLAQSEFGAWVESKQGEKDPYFYAIVDQSSGKALGVASYLRIDPGARSIEVGWITYSPILQRSRIATEAMFLMMRNAFNLGYRRYEWKCNALNESSMRAAQRLGMTYEGTFRQATVVKGRNRDTAWFAIVDAEWPNMQQAFERWLDPANFDATGNQMVSLDSMRTANPR
;
A
#
# COMPACT_ATOMS: atom_id res chain seq x y z
N MET A 1 14.30 6.65 -18.93
CA MET A 1 13.07 6.08 -18.39
C MET A 1 12.15 5.79 -19.56
N SER A 2 11.99 4.53 -19.94
CA SER A 2 11.05 4.14 -20.99
C SER A 2 9.64 4.37 -20.47
N GLU A 3 8.94 5.32 -21.04
CA GLU A 3 7.51 5.49 -20.91
C GLU A 3 6.82 4.23 -21.43
N LYS A 4 6.51 3.27 -20.55
CA LYS A 4 5.33 2.46 -20.79
C LYS A 4 4.15 3.39 -20.53
N LEU A 5 3.77 4.13 -21.56
CA LEU A 5 2.49 4.80 -21.67
C LEU A 5 1.43 3.80 -21.24
N VAL A 6 0.53 4.24 -20.37
CA VAL A 6 -0.73 3.56 -20.08
C VAL A 6 -1.28 3.11 -21.43
N ALA A 7 -1.45 1.79 -21.63
CA ALA A 7 -2.22 1.32 -22.77
C ALA A 7 -3.51 2.12 -22.78
N GLU A 8 -3.89 2.68 -23.92
CA GLU A 8 -5.07 3.54 -24.02
C GLU A 8 -6.23 2.82 -23.35
N TYR A 9 -6.60 3.32 -22.16
CA TYR A 9 -7.70 2.76 -21.40
C TYR A 9 -8.99 3.18 -22.06
N GLU A 10 -9.70 2.23 -22.65
CA GLU A 10 -11.06 2.45 -23.14
C GLU A 10 -12.07 2.05 -22.05
N PRO A 11 -12.88 3.02 -21.56
CA PRO A 11 -13.90 2.70 -20.57
C PRO A 11 -14.97 1.79 -21.17
N GLN A 12 -15.35 0.75 -20.44
CA GLN A 12 -16.53 -0.06 -20.80
C GLN A 12 -17.80 0.76 -20.61
N PHE A 13 -18.72 0.65 -21.56
CA PHE A 13 -19.94 1.43 -21.52
C PHE A 13 -21.14 0.65 -22.08
N GLU A 14 -22.33 1.10 -21.69
CA GLU A 14 -23.63 0.77 -22.30
C GLU A 14 -24.21 2.01 -22.94
N ILE A 15 -25.27 1.85 -23.73
CA ILE A 15 -26.00 2.98 -24.32
C ILE A 15 -27.33 3.12 -23.59
N ASP A 16 -27.62 4.32 -23.10
CA ASP A 16 -28.90 4.63 -22.45
C ASP A 16 -30.04 4.86 -23.48
N GLU A 17 -31.27 5.08 -22.98
CA GLU A 17 -32.45 5.32 -23.80
C GLU A 17 -32.38 6.62 -24.64
N HIS A 18 -31.43 7.50 -24.35
CA HIS A 18 -31.20 8.75 -25.07
C HIS A 18 -30.02 8.68 -26.05
N GLY A 19 -29.37 7.51 -26.18
CA GLY A 19 -28.22 7.31 -27.06
C GLY A 19 -26.87 7.74 -26.43
N ASN A 20 -26.81 8.03 -25.14
CA ASN A 20 -25.58 8.41 -24.46
C ASN A 20 -24.79 7.18 -24.00
N ARG A 21 -23.43 7.30 -23.99
CA ARG A 21 -22.57 6.29 -23.38
C ARG A 21 -22.60 6.46 -21.88
N ILE A 22 -23.01 5.42 -21.15
CA ILE A 22 -23.03 5.35 -19.69
C ILE A 22 -22.16 4.19 -19.21
N GLY A 23 -21.61 4.31 -17.98
CA GLY A 23 -20.79 3.24 -17.40
C GLY A 23 -21.59 1.95 -17.20
N VAL A 24 -20.90 0.82 -17.27
CA VAL A 24 -21.52 -0.49 -17.02
C VAL A 24 -22.02 -0.60 -15.57
N PRO A 25 -23.10 -1.38 -15.32
CA PRO A 25 -23.63 -1.58 -13.98
C PRO A 25 -22.60 -2.19 -13.02
N VAL A 26 -22.56 -1.69 -11.81
CA VAL A 26 -21.77 -2.26 -10.72
C VAL A 26 -22.69 -3.06 -9.82
N LYS A 27 -22.40 -4.34 -9.61
CA LYS A 27 -23.10 -5.14 -8.61
C LYS A 27 -22.94 -4.51 -7.24
N ASN A 28 -24.01 -4.05 -6.64
CA ASN A 28 -23.98 -3.30 -5.39
C ASN A 28 -24.61 -4.09 -4.23
N ASP A 29 -24.16 -5.32 -4.06
CA ASP A 29 -24.81 -6.25 -3.14
C ASP A 29 -24.46 -5.97 -1.68
N GLN A 30 -23.29 -5.36 -1.43
CA GLN A 30 -22.84 -5.01 -0.08
C GLN A 30 -21.92 -3.81 -0.09
N THR A 31 -22.09 -2.94 0.91
CA THR A 31 -21.09 -1.90 1.20
C THR A 31 -19.90 -2.54 1.90
N PRO A 32 -18.68 -2.37 1.41
CA PRO A 32 -17.51 -2.92 2.06
C PRO A 32 -17.39 -2.43 3.50
N LEU A 33 -17.05 -3.34 4.40
CA LEU A 33 -16.75 -2.98 5.79
C LEU A 33 -15.39 -2.27 5.87
N VAL A 34 -15.26 -1.37 6.83
CA VAL A 34 -13.93 -0.82 7.16
C VAL A 34 -13.06 -1.95 7.70
N PRO A 35 -11.89 -2.21 7.10
CA PRO A 35 -11.00 -3.28 7.56
C PRO A 35 -10.54 -3.01 8.99
N ARG A 36 -10.56 -4.05 9.83
CA ARG A 36 -10.14 -3.97 11.23
C ARG A 36 -9.54 -5.30 11.67
N GLY A 37 -8.76 -5.24 12.77
CA GLY A 37 -8.10 -6.40 13.32
C GLY A 37 -6.74 -6.69 12.68
N ALA A 38 -6.05 -7.69 13.19
CA ALA A 38 -4.72 -8.07 12.69
C ALA A 38 -4.82 -8.82 11.36
N LEU A 39 -3.86 -8.58 10.46
CA LEU A 39 -3.67 -9.35 9.24
C LEU A 39 -2.43 -10.22 9.41
N ILE A 40 -2.58 -11.53 9.28
CA ILE A 40 -1.53 -12.49 9.60
C ILE A 40 -1.04 -13.17 8.33
N GLY A 41 0.25 -13.09 8.10
CA GLY A 41 0.99 -13.76 7.02
C GLY A 41 2.00 -14.76 7.56
N THR A 42 2.88 -15.21 6.70
CA THR A 42 3.99 -16.11 7.05
C THR A 42 5.17 -15.34 7.63
N TYR A 43 5.51 -14.21 7.04
CA TYR A 43 6.68 -13.39 7.38
C TYR A 43 6.29 -12.11 8.12
N ALA A 44 5.13 -11.55 7.78
CA ALA A 44 4.61 -10.30 8.34
C ALA A 44 3.32 -10.55 9.12
N ARG A 45 3.15 -9.77 10.17
CA ARG A 45 1.87 -9.56 10.85
C ARG A 45 1.60 -8.06 10.90
N LEU A 46 0.43 -7.63 10.48
CA LEU A 46 0.00 -6.26 10.64
C LEU A 46 -0.94 -6.19 11.84
N GLU A 47 -0.56 -5.42 12.82
CA GLU A 47 -1.37 -5.18 14.02
C GLU A 47 -1.92 -3.75 14.00
N PRO A 48 -3.18 -3.52 14.45
CA PRO A 48 -3.63 -2.16 14.70
C PRO A 48 -2.58 -1.40 15.51
N LEU A 49 -2.23 -0.20 15.05
CA LEU A 49 -1.17 0.58 15.67
C LEU A 49 -1.54 0.89 17.14
N ASP A 50 -0.59 0.64 18.04
CA ASP A 50 -0.77 0.71 19.48
C ASP A 50 0.48 1.33 20.12
N VAL A 51 0.28 2.35 20.97
CA VAL A 51 1.37 3.13 21.57
C VAL A 51 2.22 2.30 22.51
N ASP A 52 1.60 1.46 23.33
CA ASP A 52 2.31 0.67 24.35
C ASP A 52 3.11 -0.48 23.73
N LYS A 53 2.60 -1.03 22.62
CA LYS A 53 3.22 -2.21 21.98
C LYS A 53 4.30 -1.85 20.99
N HIS A 54 4.12 -0.78 20.21
CA HIS A 54 4.89 -0.61 18.98
C HIS A 54 5.88 0.55 18.99
N VAL A 55 5.70 1.56 19.89
CA VAL A 55 6.52 2.77 19.86
C VAL A 55 7.99 2.49 20.06
N SER A 56 8.35 1.66 21.04
CA SER A 56 9.77 1.37 21.34
C SER A 56 10.50 0.70 20.18
N ASP A 57 9.86 -0.31 19.57
CA ASP A 57 10.44 -1.04 18.44
C ASP A 57 10.54 -0.16 17.20
N LEU A 58 9.46 0.56 16.86
CA LEU A 58 9.42 1.44 15.69
C LEU A 58 10.43 2.59 15.81
N PHE A 59 10.47 3.26 16.96
CA PHE A 59 11.43 4.35 17.17
C PHE A 59 12.86 3.85 17.02
N THR A 60 13.19 2.72 17.65
CA THR A 60 14.51 2.07 17.53
C THR A 60 14.83 1.73 16.08
N ALA A 61 13.87 1.21 15.32
CA ALA A 61 14.05 0.84 13.92
C ALA A 61 14.26 2.05 12.98
N TYR A 62 13.83 3.25 13.39
CA TYR A 62 13.96 4.49 12.61
C TYR A 62 15.19 5.34 12.99
N VAL A 63 15.90 5.03 14.07
CA VAL A 63 17.08 5.79 14.52
C VAL A 63 18.10 5.91 13.39
N GLY A 64 18.57 7.15 13.13
CA GLY A 64 19.54 7.45 12.09
C GLY A 64 19.02 7.40 10.66
N ALA A 65 17.71 7.30 10.47
CA ALA A 65 17.08 7.21 9.16
C ALA A 65 16.13 8.40 8.86
N ASP A 66 16.51 9.61 9.22
CA ASP A 66 15.69 10.83 9.10
C ASP A 66 15.20 11.10 7.68
N HIS A 67 15.92 10.62 6.67
CA HIS A 67 15.52 10.70 5.25
C HIS A 67 14.19 10.03 4.95
N LEU A 68 13.72 9.09 5.78
CA LEU A 68 12.41 8.43 5.64
C LEU A 68 11.26 9.43 5.71
N TRP A 69 11.46 10.54 6.41
CA TRP A 69 10.44 11.56 6.64
C TRP A 69 10.40 12.66 5.58
N THR A 70 11.28 12.61 4.56
CA THR A 70 11.40 13.65 3.53
C THR A 70 10.06 13.94 2.84
N TYR A 71 9.31 12.91 2.48
CA TYR A 71 8.04 13.03 1.76
C TYR A 71 6.81 12.86 2.67
N MET A 72 7.04 12.69 3.96
CA MET A 72 5.97 12.51 4.94
C MET A 72 5.54 13.88 5.52
N PRO A 73 4.26 14.09 5.84
CA PRO A 73 3.80 15.35 6.41
C PRO A 73 4.22 15.54 7.87
N HIS A 74 4.76 14.54 8.51
CA HIS A 74 5.27 14.52 9.90
C HIS A 74 6.73 14.07 9.95
N GLY A 75 7.34 14.14 11.13
CA GLY A 75 8.74 13.77 11.36
C GLY A 75 9.76 14.70 10.62
N PRO A 76 11.08 14.44 10.79
CA PRO A 76 11.63 13.43 11.70
C PRO A 76 11.26 13.68 13.16
N PHE A 77 11.31 12.63 13.99
CA PHE A 77 11.09 12.70 15.42
C PHE A 77 12.43 12.55 16.14
N LEU A 78 12.80 13.52 16.97
CA LEU A 78 14.09 13.55 17.64
C LEU A 78 14.08 12.74 18.94
N ALA A 79 12.92 12.50 19.52
CA ALA A 79 12.77 11.75 20.76
C ALA A 79 11.64 10.70 20.64
N GLN A 80 11.81 9.59 21.37
CA GLN A 80 10.79 8.54 21.42
C GLN A 80 9.45 9.08 21.96
N SER A 81 9.48 10.04 22.89
CA SER A 81 8.26 10.67 23.42
C SER A 81 7.49 11.45 22.35
N GLU A 82 8.17 12.15 21.45
CA GLU A 82 7.54 12.85 20.33
C GLU A 82 6.89 11.86 19.35
N PHE A 83 7.61 10.78 19.02
CA PHE A 83 7.09 9.72 18.19
C PHE A 83 5.90 9.02 18.86
N GLY A 84 6.00 8.77 20.17
CA GLY A 84 4.91 8.18 20.97
C GLY A 84 3.64 9.04 20.94
N ALA A 85 3.77 10.34 21.14
CA ALA A 85 2.64 11.27 21.06
C ALA A 85 1.99 11.27 19.66
N TRP A 86 2.79 11.16 18.60
CA TRP A 86 2.27 11.01 17.25
C TRP A 86 1.51 9.67 17.09
N VAL A 87 2.06 8.56 17.55
CA VAL A 87 1.39 7.24 17.50
C VAL A 87 0.08 7.28 18.29
N GLU A 88 0.09 7.84 19.50
CA GLU A 88 -1.10 8.00 20.32
C GLU A 88 -2.19 8.79 19.60
N SER A 89 -1.81 9.85 18.88
CA SER A 89 -2.76 10.64 18.07
C SER A 89 -3.36 9.85 16.89
N LYS A 90 -2.73 8.76 16.47
CA LYS A 90 -3.15 7.90 15.35
C LYS A 90 -3.84 6.61 15.79
N GLN A 91 -3.60 6.21 17.01
CA GLN A 91 -4.21 5.01 17.58
C GLN A 91 -5.73 5.13 17.61
N GLY A 92 -6.42 4.12 17.08
CA GLY A 92 -7.87 4.07 17.08
C GLY A 92 -8.58 4.96 16.06
N GLU A 93 -7.86 5.76 15.27
CA GLU A 93 -8.45 6.47 14.12
C GLU A 93 -9.09 5.46 13.15
N LYS A 94 -10.19 5.85 12.52
CA LYS A 94 -10.90 4.99 11.57
C LYS A 94 -10.49 5.25 10.12
N ASP A 95 -10.08 6.46 9.82
CA ASP A 95 -9.59 6.92 8.53
C ASP A 95 -8.69 8.15 8.75
N PRO A 96 -7.38 7.98 8.65
CA PRO A 96 -6.63 6.75 8.32
C PRO A 96 -6.64 5.70 9.44
N TYR A 97 -6.69 4.41 9.04
CA TYR A 97 -6.59 3.27 9.96
C TYR A 97 -5.18 2.67 9.89
N PHE A 98 -4.40 2.88 10.94
CA PHE A 98 -2.99 2.53 10.98
C PHE A 98 -2.72 1.10 11.45
N TYR A 99 -1.71 0.49 10.82
CA TYR A 99 -1.09 -0.77 11.21
C TYR A 99 0.39 -0.60 11.52
N ALA A 100 0.87 -1.28 12.54
CA ALA A 100 2.28 -1.62 12.70
C ALA A 100 2.58 -2.88 11.88
N ILE A 101 3.69 -2.88 11.15
CA ILE A 101 4.19 -4.05 10.42
C ILE A 101 5.21 -4.75 11.31
N VAL A 102 4.84 -5.93 11.77
CA VAL A 102 5.63 -6.75 12.70
C VAL A 102 6.26 -7.90 11.94
N ASP A 103 7.55 -8.10 12.13
CA ASP A 103 8.27 -9.30 11.67
C ASP A 103 7.86 -10.51 12.51
N GLN A 104 7.31 -11.52 11.88
CA GLN A 104 6.85 -12.74 12.54
C GLN A 104 7.97 -13.50 13.26
N SER A 105 9.21 -13.42 12.77
CA SER A 105 10.34 -14.16 13.32
C SER A 105 10.90 -13.54 14.58
N SER A 106 10.98 -12.22 14.63
CA SER A 106 11.53 -11.49 15.80
C SER A 106 10.47 -10.92 16.73
N GLY A 107 9.22 -10.83 16.28
CA GLY A 107 8.15 -10.14 16.99
C GLY A 107 8.29 -8.61 17.02
N LYS A 108 9.25 -8.03 16.29
CA LYS A 108 9.56 -6.60 16.30
C LYS A 108 8.74 -5.82 15.27
N ALA A 109 8.21 -4.67 15.67
CA ALA A 109 7.58 -3.72 14.76
C ALA A 109 8.67 -2.95 13.99
N LEU A 110 8.63 -3.02 12.65
CA LEU A 110 9.67 -2.50 11.77
C LEU A 110 9.18 -1.40 10.82
N GLY A 111 7.89 -1.13 10.79
CA GLY A 111 7.30 -0.12 9.93
C GLY A 111 5.84 0.11 10.22
N VAL A 112 5.28 1.11 9.55
CA VAL A 112 3.85 1.42 9.59
C VAL A 112 3.28 1.54 8.18
N ALA A 113 1.99 1.25 8.06
CA ALA A 113 1.18 1.55 6.90
C ALA A 113 -0.26 1.82 7.35
N SER A 114 -1.08 2.45 6.52
CA SER A 114 -2.48 2.64 6.85
C SER A 114 -3.39 2.42 5.65
N TYR A 115 -4.64 2.09 5.91
CA TYR A 115 -5.73 2.37 5.00
C TYR A 115 -6.21 3.81 5.23
N LEU A 116 -6.53 4.50 4.16
CA LEU A 116 -7.11 5.83 4.23
C LEU A 116 -8.00 6.09 3.03
N ARG A 117 -8.74 7.23 3.08
CA ARG A 117 -9.72 7.57 2.05
C ARG A 117 -10.61 6.37 1.74
N ILE A 118 -11.15 5.81 2.81
CA ILE A 118 -12.01 4.64 2.77
C ILE A 118 -13.39 5.10 2.31
N ASP A 119 -13.71 4.82 1.06
CA ASP A 119 -15.01 5.17 0.45
C ASP A 119 -15.82 3.91 0.13
N PRO A 120 -16.73 3.51 1.04
CA PRO A 120 -17.59 2.36 0.79
C PRO A 120 -18.57 2.57 -0.37
N GLY A 121 -18.95 3.80 -0.66
CA GLY A 121 -19.87 4.11 -1.77
C GLY A 121 -19.23 3.90 -3.13
N ALA A 122 -18.03 4.43 -3.33
CA ALA A 122 -17.23 4.18 -4.53
C ALA A 122 -16.56 2.80 -4.51
N ARG A 123 -16.52 2.12 -3.36
CA ARG A 123 -15.75 0.90 -3.09
C ARG A 123 -14.26 1.07 -3.40
N SER A 124 -13.71 2.20 -3.02
CA SER A 124 -12.28 2.50 -3.14
C SER A 124 -11.63 2.63 -1.78
N ILE A 125 -10.37 2.25 -1.71
CA ILE A 125 -9.55 2.32 -0.50
C ILE A 125 -8.10 2.61 -0.90
N GLU A 126 -7.44 3.50 -0.17
CA GLU A 126 -6.03 3.82 -0.39
C GLU A 126 -5.15 3.17 0.67
N VAL A 127 -3.96 2.70 0.26
CA VAL A 127 -2.86 2.44 1.18
C VAL A 127 -1.91 3.64 1.19
N GLY A 128 -1.53 4.10 2.37
CA GLY A 128 -0.60 5.21 2.48
C GLY A 128 0.03 5.31 3.86
N TRP A 129 0.66 6.47 4.13
CA TRP A 129 1.44 6.70 5.34
C TRP A 129 2.52 5.62 5.57
N ILE A 130 3.01 5.02 4.48
CA ILE A 130 3.94 3.90 4.51
C ILE A 130 5.32 4.42 4.93
N THR A 131 5.79 3.94 6.07
CA THR A 131 7.13 4.23 6.56
C THR A 131 7.81 2.94 6.95
N TYR A 132 8.84 2.55 6.19
CA TYR A 132 9.61 1.34 6.41
C TYR A 132 10.97 1.68 6.98
N SER A 133 11.34 1.05 8.09
CA SER A 133 12.72 1.12 8.58
C SER A 133 13.70 0.57 7.53
N PRO A 134 14.99 0.93 7.61
CA PRO A 134 16.00 0.38 6.70
C PRO A 134 16.03 -1.14 6.65
N ILE A 135 15.75 -1.81 7.77
CA ILE A 135 15.70 -3.28 7.87
C ILE A 135 14.49 -3.85 7.13
N LEU A 136 13.35 -3.15 7.18
CA LEU A 136 12.13 -3.61 6.52
C LEU A 136 12.17 -3.40 5.00
N GLN A 137 12.90 -2.38 4.54
CA GLN A 137 12.99 -2.06 3.11
C GLN A 137 13.53 -3.24 2.29
N ARG A 138 12.94 -3.46 1.10
CA ARG A 138 13.31 -4.53 0.15
C ARG A 138 13.25 -5.95 0.70
N SER A 139 12.54 -6.16 1.81
CA SER A 139 12.36 -7.46 2.45
C SER A 139 11.12 -8.22 1.94
N ARG A 140 11.09 -9.53 2.21
CA ARG A 140 9.89 -10.35 2.06
C ARG A 140 8.75 -9.84 2.92
N ILE A 141 9.08 -9.42 4.14
CA ILE A 141 8.13 -8.90 5.14
C ILE A 141 7.38 -7.69 4.57
N ALA A 142 8.10 -6.71 3.99
CA ALA A 142 7.49 -5.53 3.38
C ALA A 142 6.55 -5.89 2.22
N THR A 143 6.94 -6.87 1.39
CA THR A 143 6.12 -7.31 0.26
C THR A 143 4.88 -8.06 0.74
N GLU A 144 5.02 -8.96 1.72
CA GLU A 144 3.88 -9.67 2.30
C GLU A 144 2.93 -8.71 3.02
N ALA A 145 3.44 -7.71 3.73
CA ALA A 145 2.60 -6.71 4.37
C ALA A 145 1.67 -6.02 3.36
N MET A 146 2.20 -5.59 2.21
CA MET A 146 1.37 -4.99 1.16
C MET A 146 0.40 -5.99 0.53
N PHE A 147 0.84 -7.23 0.30
CA PHE A 147 -0.05 -8.30 -0.17
C PHE A 147 -1.22 -8.55 0.79
N LEU A 148 -0.96 -8.63 2.09
CA LEU A 148 -1.99 -8.82 3.10
C LEU A 148 -3.02 -7.69 3.09
N MET A 149 -2.57 -6.44 2.96
CA MET A 149 -3.46 -5.29 2.85
C MET A 149 -4.31 -5.33 1.57
N MET A 150 -3.70 -5.58 0.41
CA MET A 150 -4.44 -5.74 -0.85
C MET A 150 -5.47 -6.86 -0.76
N ARG A 151 -5.05 -8.05 -0.33
CA ARG A 151 -5.93 -9.22 -0.18
C ARG A 151 -7.11 -8.93 0.74
N ASN A 152 -6.85 -8.28 1.87
CA ASN A 152 -7.90 -7.91 2.80
C ASN A 152 -8.89 -6.93 2.16
N ALA A 153 -8.43 -5.89 1.47
CA ALA A 153 -9.28 -4.91 0.82
C ALA A 153 -10.19 -5.55 -0.25
N PHE A 154 -9.63 -6.36 -1.14
CA PHE A 154 -10.42 -7.03 -2.18
C PHE A 154 -11.39 -8.07 -1.61
N ASN A 155 -10.99 -8.82 -0.57
CA ASN A 155 -11.87 -9.78 0.12
C ASN A 155 -13.05 -9.08 0.83
N LEU A 156 -12.89 -7.83 1.24
CA LEU A 156 -13.97 -7.01 1.81
C LEU A 156 -14.91 -6.43 0.74
N GLY A 157 -14.62 -6.61 -0.55
CA GLY A 157 -15.42 -6.14 -1.66
C GLY A 157 -15.07 -4.75 -2.18
N TYR A 158 -13.93 -4.20 -1.81
CA TYR A 158 -13.41 -3.02 -2.49
C TYR A 158 -13.04 -3.38 -3.92
N ARG A 159 -13.41 -2.51 -4.87
CA ARG A 159 -13.15 -2.73 -6.30
C ARG A 159 -11.93 -1.98 -6.81
N ARG A 160 -11.38 -1.09 -5.98
CA ARG A 160 -10.24 -0.25 -6.32
C ARG A 160 -9.35 -0.04 -5.10
N TYR A 161 -8.08 -0.37 -5.26
CA TYR A 161 -7.04 -0.20 -4.26
C TYR A 161 -6.02 0.81 -4.79
N GLU A 162 -5.82 1.91 -4.05
CA GLU A 162 -5.06 3.08 -4.49
C GLU A 162 -3.73 3.22 -3.74
N TRP A 163 -2.76 3.83 -4.42
CA TRP A 163 -1.50 4.28 -3.85
C TRP A 163 -1.18 5.67 -4.39
N LYS A 164 -0.85 6.60 -3.50
CA LYS A 164 -0.50 7.97 -3.87
C LYS A 164 0.82 8.34 -3.21
N CYS A 165 1.71 8.98 -3.98
CA CYS A 165 2.96 9.48 -3.45
C CYS A 165 3.35 10.82 -4.07
N ASN A 166 4.30 11.51 -3.44
CA ASN A 166 4.93 12.66 -4.07
C ASN A 166 5.59 12.21 -5.38
N ALA A 167 5.35 12.93 -6.47
CA ALA A 167 5.90 12.61 -7.80
C ALA A 167 7.45 12.65 -7.85
N LEU A 168 8.09 13.26 -6.85
CA LEU A 168 9.54 13.23 -6.68
C LEU A 168 10.04 12.04 -5.85
N ASN A 169 9.13 11.25 -5.25
CA ASN A 169 9.49 10.06 -4.48
C ASN A 169 9.61 8.83 -5.39
N GLU A 170 10.69 8.77 -6.14
CA GLU A 170 10.95 7.67 -7.08
C GLU A 170 10.93 6.29 -6.42
N SER A 171 11.37 6.20 -5.15
CA SER A 171 11.36 4.92 -4.42
C SER A 171 9.94 4.41 -4.21
N SER A 172 9.01 5.29 -3.86
CA SER A 172 7.60 4.96 -3.69
C SER A 172 6.94 4.62 -5.03
N MET A 173 7.24 5.37 -6.10
CA MET A 173 6.73 5.08 -7.44
C MET A 173 7.19 3.69 -7.93
N ARG A 174 8.49 3.38 -7.78
CA ARG A 174 9.03 2.05 -8.11
C ARG A 174 8.40 0.94 -7.27
N ALA A 175 8.12 1.20 -5.98
CA ALA A 175 7.46 0.24 -5.12
C ALA A 175 6.03 -0.08 -5.60
N ALA A 176 5.23 0.95 -5.92
CA ALA A 176 3.88 0.77 -6.45
C ALA A 176 3.89 -0.04 -7.76
N GLN A 177 4.78 0.32 -8.71
CA GLN A 177 4.93 -0.41 -9.99
C GLN A 177 5.37 -1.86 -9.78
N ARG A 178 6.36 -2.10 -8.89
CA ARG A 178 6.81 -3.46 -8.54
C ARG A 178 5.68 -4.30 -7.96
N LEU A 179 4.82 -3.70 -7.15
CA LEU A 179 3.64 -4.36 -6.58
C LEU A 179 2.50 -4.56 -7.60
N GLY A 180 2.70 -4.11 -8.85
CA GLY A 180 1.78 -4.33 -9.95
C GLY A 180 0.72 -3.26 -10.14
N MET A 181 0.84 -2.15 -9.45
CA MET A 181 -0.09 -1.04 -9.60
C MET A 181 0.14 -0.30 -10.91
N THR A 182 -0.93 0.05 -11.59
CA THR A 182 -0.93 0.87 -12.80
C THR A 182 -0.79 2.34 -12.42
N TYR A 183 0.15 3.05 -13.08
CA TYR A 183 0.24 4.50 -12.98
C TYR A 183 -0.89 5.15 -13.78
N GLU A 184 -1.66 6.03 -13.15
CA GLU A 184 -2.83 6.68 -13.78
C GLU A 184 -2.61 8.16 -14.08
N GLY A 185 -1.56 8.76 -13.54
CA GLY A 185 -1.23 10.15 -13.81
C GLY A 185 -0.65 10.90 -12.62
N THR A 186 -0.28 12.16 -12.87
CA THR A 186 0.22 13.08 -11.83
C THR A 186 -0.70 14.29 -11.71
N PHE A 187 -1.21 14.51 -10.52
CA PHE A 187 -1.93 15.74 -10.18
C PHE A 187 -0.91 16.83 -9.82
N ARG A 188 -0.81 17.85 -10.66
CA ARG A 188 0.09 18.97 -10.45
C ARG A 188 -0.42 19.87 -9.33
N GLN A 189 0.48 20.38 -8.47
CA GLN A 189 0.15 21.27 -7.35
C GLN A 189 -1.01 20.74 -6.48
N ALA A 190 -1.03 19.41 -6.28
CA ALA A 190 -2.12 18.72 -5.61
C ALA A 190 -2.26 19.10 -4.14
N THR A 191 -1.14 19.43 -3.47
CA THR A 191 -1.15 19.83 -2.06
C THR A 191 0.17 20.50 -1.66
N VAL A 192 0.20 21.02 -0.43
CA VAL A 192 1.40 21.59 0.19
C VAL A 192 1.79 20.72 1.38
N VAL A 193 3.04 20.27 1.43
CA VAL A 193 3.59 19.47 2.54
C VAL A 193 4.86 20.14 3.07
N LYS A 194 4.92 20.40 4.36
CA LYS A 194 6.05 21.10 5.00
C LYS A 194 6.45 22.39 4.27
N GLY A 195 5.44 23.19 3.85
CA GLY A 195 5.63 24.45 3.13
C GLY A 195 6.11 24.32 1.68
N ARG A 196 6.14 23.11 1.12
CA ARG A 196 6.60 22.85 -0.25
C ARG A 196 5.47 22.31 -1.13
N ASN A 197 5.51 22.64 -2.41
CA ASN A 197 4.62 22.05 -3.41
C ASN A 197 4.78 20.53 -3.46
N ARG A 198 3.67 19.82 -3.57
CA ARG A 198 3.63 18.40 -3.82
C ARG A 198 2.73 18.12 -5.03
N ASP A 199 3.35 17.75 -6.13
CA ASP A 199 2.68 17.03 -7.20
C ASP A 199 2.48 15.58 -6.76
N THR A 200 1.32 15.01 -7.04
CA THR A 200 0.97 13.68 -6.53
C THR A 200 0.79 12.69 -7.67
N ALA A 201 1.63 11.68 -7.70
CA ALA A 201 1.50 10.53 -8.60
C ALA A 201 0.46 9.55 -8.06
N TRP A 202 -0.44 9.07 -8.92
CA TRP A 202 -1.54 8.17 -8.62
C TRP A 202 -1.32 6.82 -9.26
N PHE A 203 -1.56 5.78 -8.48
CA PHE A 203 -1.49 4.38 -8.91
C PHE A 203 -2.70 3.63 -8.36
N ALA A 204 -3.14 2.60 -9.08
CA ALA A 204 -4.23 1.73 -8.62
C ALA A 204 -4.08 0.30 -9.13
N ILE A 205 -4.77 -0.62 -8.44
CA ILE A 205 -5.17 -1.94 -8.92
C ILE A 205 -6.69 -2.00 -8.82
N VAL A 206 -7.34 -2.55 -9.82
CA VAL A 206 -8.79 -2.78 -9.81
C VAL A 206 -9.13 -4.27 -9.61
N ASP A 207 -10.35 -4.54 -9.18
CA ASP A 207 -10.83 -5.89 -8.84
C ASP A 207 -10.67 -6.90 -9.98
N ALA A 208 -10.82 -6.46 -11.23
CA ALA A 208 -10.62 -7.30 -12.40
C ALA A 208 -9.14 -7.76 -12.56
N GLU A 209 -8.18 -7.01 -12.06
CA GLU A 209 -6.74 -7.32 -12.14
C GLU A 209 -6.28 -8.18 -10.96
N TRP A 210 -7.00 -8.09 -9.83
CA TRP A 210 -6.59 -8.69 -8.56
C TRP A 210 -6.36 -10.20 -8.61
N PRO A 211 -7.19 -11.06 -9.25
CA PRO A 211 -6.97 -12.50 -9.26
C PRO A 211 -5.58 -12.91 -9.79
N ASN A 212 -5.13 -12.29 -10.87
CA ASN A 212 -3.81 -12.56 -11.45
C ASN A 212 -2.69 -12.05 -10.53
N MET A 213 -2.91 -10.89 -9.92
CA MET A 213 -1.97 -10.31 -8.97
C MET A 213 -1.84 -11.17 -7.72
N GLN A 214 -2.96 -11.64 -7.16
CA GLN A 214 -2.98 -12.51 -6.00
C GLN A 214 -2.16 -13.78 -6.24
N GLN A 215 -2.39 -14.47 -7.36
CA GLN A 215 -1.62 -15.67 -7.72
C GLN A 215 -0.13 -15.39 -7.86
N ALA A 216 0.25 -14.24 -8.43
CA ALA A 216 1.66 -13.87 -8.55
C ALA A 216 2.31 -13.63 -7.17
N PHE A 217 1.61 -12.95 -6.25
CA PHE A 217 2.08 -12.75 -4.89
C PHE A 217 2.21 -14.07 -4.11
N GLU A 218 1.21 -14.95 -4.20
CA GLU A 218 1.23 -16.26 -3.52
C GLU A 218 2.41 -17.10 -3.98
N ARG A 219 2.66 -17.17 -5.29
CA ARG A 219 3.84 -17.85 -5.84
C ARG A 219 5.14 -17.18 -5.43
N TRP A 220 5.19 -15.84 -5.42
CA TRP A 220 6.39 -15.10 -5.04
C TRP A 220 6.74 -15.30 -3.58
N LEU A 221 5.74 -15.34 -2.69
CA LEU A 221 5.91 -15.52 -1.24
C LEU A 221 6.19 -16.96 -0.83
N ASP A 222 6.08 -17.92 -1.73
CA ASP A 222 6.45 -19.32 -1.46
C ASP A 222 7.90 -19.39 -0.97
N PRO A 223 8.18 -20.06 0.17
CA PRO A 223 9.54 -20.26 0.66
C PRO A 223 10.51 -20.80 -0.39
N ALA A 224 10.03 -21.66 -1.31
CA ALA A 224 10.83 -22.22 -2.39
C ALA A 224 11.33 -21.18 -3.40
N ASN A 225 10.79 -19.97 -3.42
CA ASN A 225 11.27 -18.87 -4.26
C ASN A 225 12.47 -18.12 -3.66
N PHE A 226 12.98 -18.56 -2.51
CA PHE A 226 14.09 -17.88 -1.84
C PHE A 226 15.24 -18.84 -1.58
N ASP A 227 16.46 -18.40 -1.86
CA ASP A 227 17.67 -19.16 -1.56
C ASP A 227 17.99 -19.14 -0.04
N ALA A 228 19.03 -19.84 0.35
CA ALA A 228 19.46 -19.94 1.74
C ALA A 228 19.87 -18.57 2.37
N THR A 229 20.15 -17.57 1.55
CA THR A 229 20.48 -16.21 1.98
C THR A 229 19.27 -15.28 1.97
N GLY A 230 18.09 -15.77 1.56
CA GLY A 230 16.84 -15.04 1.52
C GLY A 230 16.64 -14.19 0.26
N ASN A 231 17.45 -14.37 -0.77
CA ASN A 231 17.25 -13.70 -2.05
C ASN A 231 16.20 -14.42 -2.90
N GLN A 232 15.34 -13.65 -3.56
CA GLN A 232 14.37 -14.21 -4.48
C GLN A 232 15.05 -14.87 -5.70
N MET A 233 14.60 -16.04 -6.10
CA MET A 233 15.05 -16.69 -7.32
C MET A 233 14.32 -16.17 -8.56
N VAL A 234 13.03 -15.88 -8.42
CA VAL A 234 12.19 -15.31 -9.49
C VAL A 234 11.55 -14.02 -8.97
N SER A 235 11.59 -12.97 -9.79
CA SER A 235 11.01 -11.67 -9.39
C SER A 235 9.47 -11.71 -9.44
N LEU A 236 8.84 -10.85 -8.64
CA LEU A 236 7.38 -10.69 -8.66
C LEU A 236 6.88 -10.24 -10.04
N ASP A 237 7.65 -9.39 -10.72
CA ASP A 237 7.31 -8.90 -12.06
C ASP A 237 7.29 -10.05 -13.08
N SER A 238 8.29 -10.93 -13.04
CA SER A 238 8.34 -12.12 -13.92
C SER A 238 7.16 -13.07 -13.65
N MET A 239 6.72 -13.20 -12.40
CA MET A 239 5.58 -14.06 -12.06
C MET A 239 4.23 -13.50 -12.53
N ARG A 240 4.11 -12.17 -12.65
CA ARG A 240 2.92 -11.51 -13.20
C ARG A 240 2.82 -11.69 -14.71
N THR A 241 3.96 -11.52 -15.41
CA THR A 241 4.01 -11.60 -16.87
C THR A 241 3.94 -13.01 -17.40
N ALA A 242 4.28 -14.04 -16.59
CA ALA A 242 4.20 -15.45 -16.98
C ALA A 242 2.73 -15.96 -17.12
N ASN A 243 1.75 -15.17 -16.74
CA ASN A 243 0.33 -15.48 -16.93
C ASN A 243 -0.36 -14.29 -17.63
N PRO A 244 -0.05 -14.04 -18.91
CA PRO A 244 -0.71 -12.97 -19.65
C PRO A 244 -2.21 -13.27 -19.78
N ARG A 245 -3.01 -12.22 -19.74
CA ARG A 245 -4.48 -12.23 -19.88
C ARG A 245 -4.94 -12.97 -21.14
#